data_b9454831cb1ded604011f8331a4e6db7
#
_entry.id   b9454831cb1ded604011f8331a4e6db7
#
_cell.length_a   1.000
_cell.length_b   1.000
_cell.length_c   1.000
_cell.angle_alpha   90.00
_cell.angle_beta   90.00
_cell.angle_gamma   90.00
#
_symmetry.space_group_name_H-M   'P 1'
#
loop_
_entity.id
_entity.type
_entity.pdbx_description
1 polymer ?
#
loop_
_entity_poly.entity_id
_entity_poly.type
_entity_poly.pdbx_seq_one_letter_code
_entity_poly.pdbx_strand_id
1 'polypeptide(L)'
;VAVLSYVTAIQYFSAPRLEDGTFATLMPYNFTWLPFTETLHFDLGILLDPISVMMLIVISTVSLMVHIYSFGYMKGEVGFQRYYAFLSLFTMSMLGLVVATNIFQMYLFWELVGVSSYLLIGFYYTKPAAIAASKKAFIVTRFADLGFLIGILIYGYYGGTFGFTPDTVSLISGGASMLPLALGLMFVGGAGKSAMFPLHIWLPDAMEGPTPVSALIHAATMVVAGVYLVARMFPLFITYAPNTLHMVAWVGAFTAFYAASVACVQSDIKRVLAFSTLSQIGFMMVALGVCTSMNPHEGGLGYMASMFHLFTHAM
;
A
#
# COMPACT_ATOMS: atom_id res chain seq x y z
N VAL A 1 17.59 9.68 4.87
CA VAL A 1 16.15 9.37 4.92
C VAL A 1 15.79 8.80 6.29
N ALA A 2 16.32 7.64 6.71
CA ALA A 2 15.94 6.97 7.97
C ALA A 2 16.04 7.90 9.18
N VAL A 3 17.16 8.61 9.37
CA VAL A 3 17.33 9.56 10.49
C VAL A 3 16.21 10.61 10.49
N LEU A 4 15.89 11.20 9.34
CA LEU A 4 14.84 12.20 9.26
C LEU A 4 13.47 11.61 9.57
N SER A 5 13.16 10.40 9.09
CA SER A 5 11.91 9.69 9.42
C SER A 5 11.76 9.44 10.92
N TYR A 6 12.83 9.02 11.58
CA TYR A 6 12.82 8.83 13.05
C TYR A 6 12.67 10.15 13.81
N VAL A 7 13.36 11.20 13.38
CA VAL A 7 13.21 12.54 14.00
C VAL A 7 11.77 13.02 13.85
N THR A 8 11.19 12.90 12.66
CA THR A 8 9.78 13.24 12.40
C THR A 8 8.84 12.44 13.30
N ALA A 9 9.08 11.13 13.42
CA ALA A 9 8.26 10.26 14.27
C ALA A 9 8.36 10.63 15.75
N ILE A 10 9.55 10.88 16.26
CA ILE A 10 9.75 11.32 17.66
C ILE A 10 9.05 12.65 17.90
N GLN A 11 9.20 13.62 17.01
CA GLN A 11 8.55 14.92 17.12
C GLN A 11 7.02 14.78 17.09
N TYR A 12 6.49 13.96 16.17
CA TYR A 12 5.06 13.74 16.03
C TYR A 12 4.45 13.09 17.29
N PHE A 13 5.03 12.00 17.80
CA PHE A 13 4.49 11.30 18.96
C PHE A 13 4.78 12.00 20.30
N SER A 14 5.72 12.96 20.32
CA SER A 14 5.97 13.82 21.47
C SER A 14 5.09 15.08 21.50
N ALA A 15 4.36 15.36 20.41
CA ALA A 15 3.46 16.49 20.34
C ALA A 15 2.25 16.31 21.29
N PRO A 16 1.69 17.41 21.82
CA PRO A 16 0.49 17.35 22.64
C PRO A 16 -0.65 16.65 21.91
N ARG A 17 -1.38 15.82 22.62
CA ARG A 17 -2.61 15.20 22.09
C ARG A 17 -3.76 16.21 22.11
N LEU A 18 -4.75 15.98 21.24
CA LEU A 18 -6.00 16.72 21.24
C LEU A 18 -6.80 16.42 22.52
N GLU A 19 -7.84 17.21 22.78
CA GLU A 19 -8.71 17.06 23.97
C GLU A 19 -9.36 15.68 24.07
N ASP A 20 -9.61 15.03 22.94
CA ASP A 20 -10.14 13.66 22.84
C ASP A 20 -9.07 12.56 23.03
N GLY A 21 -7.81 12.93 23.29
CA GLY A 21 -6.69 12.01 23.46
C GLY A 21 -6.07 11.50 22.17
N THR A 22 -6.55 11.90 21.00
CA THR A 22 -6.01 11.54 19.70
C THR A 22 -4.82 12.42 19.31
N PHE A 23 -4.04 11.98 18.30
CA PHE A 23 -2.98 12.79 17.72
C PHE A 23 -3.53 13.67 16.60
N ALA A 24 -3.06 14.91 16.52
CA ALA A 24 -3.44 15.84 15.46
C ALA A 24 -2.96 15.35 14.10
N THR A 25 -3.78 15.55 13.07
CA THR A 25 -3.35 15.39 11.68
C THR A 25 -2.62 16.66 11.25
N LEU A 26 -1.39 16.53 10.81
CA LEU A 26 -0.52 17.63 10.41
C LEU A 26 -0.35 17.62 8.89
N MET A 27 -0.50 18.78 8.26
CA MET A 27 -0.17 19.01 6.85
C MET A 27 0.87 20.16 6.76
N PRO A 28 2.15 19.87 7.02
CA PRO A 28 3.17 20.91 7.06
C PRO A 28 3.41 21.58 5.72
N TYR A 29 3.06 20.91 4.64
CA TYR A 29 3.18 21.41 3.29
C TYR A 29 2.05 20.87 2.43
N ASN A 30 1.33 21.75 1.76
CA ASN A 30 0.29 21.42 0.78
C ASN A 30 0.17 22.55 -0.23
N PHE A 31 0.17 22.24 -1.53
CA PHE A 31 -0.07 23.21 -2.58
C PHE A 31 -0.89 22.62 -3.71
N THR A 32 -1.75 23.42 -4.31
CA THR A 32 -2.55 23.01 -5.46
C THR A 32 -1.70 22.98 -6.71
N TRP A 33 -1.63 21.80 -7.35
CA TRP A 33 -0.84 21.61 -8.57
C TRP A 33 -1.72 21.67 -9.82
N LEU A 34 -2.86 20.96 -9.84
CA LEU A 34 -3.77 20.91 -10.98
C LEU A 34 -5.20 21.21 -10.55
N PRO A 35 -5.82 22.32 -10.98
CA PRO A 35 -7.25 22.54 -10.85
C PRO A 35 -8.00 21.79 -11.95
N PHE A 36 -8.98 20.95 -11.58
CA PHE A 36 -9.88 20.27 -12.52
C PHE A 36 -11.17 21.06 -12.73
N THR A 37 -11.73 21.58 -11.62
CA THR A 37 -12.91 22.46 -11.60
C THR A 37 -12.68 23.55 -10.57
N GLU A 38 -13.64 24.46 -10.39
CA GLU A 38 -13.57 25.49 -9.34
C GLU A 38 -13.48 24.90 -7.93
N THR A 39 -14.05 23.70 -7.71
CA THR A 39 -14.10 23.02 -6.41
C THR A 39 -13.21 21.80 -6.31
N LEU A 40 -12.90 21.12 -7.42
CA LEU A 40 -12.08 19.92 -7.45
C LEU A 40 -10.68 20.25 -7.96
N HIS A 41 -9.71 20.10 -7.11
CA HIS A 41 -8.30 20.35 -7.41
C HIS A 41 -7.42 19.21 -6.90
N PHE A 42 -6.26 19.08 -7.51
CA PHE A 42 -5.25 18.13 -7.13
C PHE A 42 -4.12 18.86 -6.40
N ASP A 43 -3.95 18.47 -5.14
CA ASP A 43 -2.91 18.99 -4.28
C ASP A 43 -1.74 18.03 -4.19
N LEU A 44 -0.54 18.58 -4.07
CA LEU A 44 0.66 17.86 -3.67
C LEU A 44 1.09 18.35 -2.29
N GLY A 45 1.24 17.41 -1.37
CA GLY A 45 1.58 17.78 0.00
C GLY A 45 2.13 16.63 0.82
N ILE A 46 2.28 16.88 2.09
CA ILE A 46 2.74 15.91 3.10
C ILE A 46 1.70 15.86 4.20
N LEU A 47 1.13 14.67 4.41
CA LEU A 47 0.19 14.40 5.49
C LEU A 47 0.86 13.52 6.53
N LEU A 48 0.85 13.97 7.77
CA LEU A 48 1.35 13.24 8.92
C LEU A 48 0.22 12.95 9.91
N ASP A 49 -0.06 11.69 10.09
CA ASP A 49 -0.98 11.14 11.07
C ASP A 49 -0.42 9.82 11.64
N PRO A 50 -1.03 9.19 12.64
CA PRO A 50 -0.46 8.01 13.28
C PRO A 50 -0.08 6.88 12.33
N ILE A 51 -0.91 6.60 11.30
CA ILE A 51 -0.64 5.50 10.37
C ILE A 51 0.45 5.86 9.36
N SER A 52 0.52 7.11 8.88
CA SER A 52 1.59 7.54 7.98
C SER A 52 2.94 7.56 8.70
N VAL A 53 2.98 8.05 9.93
CA VAL A 53 4.21 8.10 10.73
C VAL A 53 4.70 6.69 11.10
N MET A 54 3.79 5.78 11.46
CA MET A 54 4.12 4.37 11.66
C MET A 54 4.75 3.77 10.40
N MET A 55 4.15 4.00 9.24
CA MET A 55 4.68 3.50 7.96
C MET A 55 6.00 4.15 7.57
N LEU A 56 6.23 5.43 7.90
CA LEU A 56 7.54 6.06 7.71
C LEU A 56 8.64 5.31 8.47
N ILE A 57 8.39 4.92 9.73
CA ILE A 57 9.33 4.12 10.53
C ILE A 57 9.59 2.77 9.86
N VAL A 58 8.52 2.04 9.51
CA VAL A 58 8.63 0.71 8.91
C VAL A 58 9.43 0.75 7.61
N ILE A 59 9.02 1.59 6.66
CA ILE A 59 9.65 1.67 5.34
C ILE A 59 11.11 2.11 5.46
N SER A 60 11.40 3.13 6.25
CA SER A 60 12.76 3.66 6.38
C SER A 60 13.71 2.68 7.08
N THR A 61 13.22 1.94 8.07
CA THR A 61 14.01 0.92 8.79
C THR A 61 14.36 -0.24 7.86
N VAL A 62 13.34 -0.85 7.26
CA VAL A 62 13.55 -2.01 6.38
C VAL A 62 14.40 -1.63 5.16
N SER A 63 14.13 -0.46 4.56
CA SER A 63 14.93 0.03 3.45
C SER A 63 16.39 0.25 3.86
N LEU A 64 16.67 0.85 5.03
CA LEU A 64 18.04 1.02 5.53
C LEU A 64 18.75 -0.33 5.70
N MET A 65 18.09 -1.31 6.35
CA MET A 65 18.67 -2.64 6.55
C MET A 65 18.96 -3.34 5.23
N VAL A 66 18.03 -3.25 4.26
CA VAL A 66 18.20 -3.82 2.91
C VAL A 66 19.35 -3.13 2.17
N HIS A 67 19.49 -1.81 2.25
CA HIS A 67 20.61 -1.10 1.64
C HIS A 67 21.95 -1.56 2.24
N ILE A 68 22.06 -1.65 3.58
CA ILE A 68 23.29 -2.13 4.26
C ILE A 68 23.60 -3.57 3.85
N TYR A 69 22.61 -4.46 3.91
CA TYR A 69 22.79 -5.87 3.55
C TYR A 69 23.26 -6.05 2.10
N SER A 70 22.71 -5.23 1.19
CA SER A 70 23.04 -5.28 -0.23
C SER A 70 24.48 -4.91 -0.55
N PHE A 71 25.20 -4.19 0.32
CA PHE A 71 26.64 -3.94 0.14
C PHE A 71 27.46 -5.25 0.08
N GLY A 72 27.10 -6.20 0.92
CA GLY A 72 27.74 -7.53 0.91
C GLY A 72 27.16 -8.42 -0.19
N TYR A 73 25.83 -8.49 -0.28
CA TYR A 73 25.11 -9.43 -1.15
C TYR A 73 25.34 -9.14 -2.64
N MET A 74 25.34 -7.88 -3.05
CA MET A 74 25.48 -7.46 -4.46
C MET A 74 26.93 -7.13 -4.83
N LYS A 75 27.91 -7.41 -3.95
CA LYS A 75 29.32 -7.13 -4.20
C LYS A 75 29.82 -7.95 -5.39
N GLY A 76 30.32 -7.26 -6.42
CA GLY A 76 30.85 -7.89 -7.64
C GLY A 76 29.79 -8.16 -8.72
N GLU A 77 28.51 -7.90 -8.46
CA GLU A 77 27.46 -8.03 -9.48
C GLU A 77 27.53 -6.90 -10.51
N VAL A 78 27.30 -7.26 -11.77
CA VAL A 78 27.24 -6.30 -12.87
C VAL A 78 26.02 -5.41 -12.72
N GLY A 79 26.22 -4.08 -12.71
CA GLY A 79 25.13 -3.12 -12.55
C GLY A 79 24.83 -2.75 -11.10
N PHE A 80 25.76 -2.90 -10.17
CA PHE A 80 25.66 -2.53 -8.77
C PHE A 80 25.09 -1.10 -8.57
N GLN A 81 25.59 -0.11 -9.34
CA GLN A 81 25.09 1.28 -9.28
C GLN A 81 23.62 1.38 -9.70
N ARG A 82 23.24 0.68 -10.78
CA ARG A 82 21.85 0.62 -11.25
C ARG A 82 20.92 0.00 -10.22
N TYR A 83 21.39 -1.05 -9.51
CA TYR A 83 20.65 -1.66 -8.42
C TYR A 83 20.28 -0.65 -7.34
N TYR A 84 21.26 0.12 -6.84
CA TYR A 84 21.01 1.13 -5.81
C TYR A 84 20.15 2.29 -6.29
N ALA A 85 20.25 2.67 -7.55
CA ALA A 85 19.37 3.67 -8.14
C ALA A 85 17.90 3.20 -8.11
N PHE A 86 17.65 1.96 -8.52
CA PHE A 86 16.30 1.37 -8.50
C PHE A 86 15.77 1.17 -7.07
N LEU A 87 16.62 0.75 -6.14
CA LEU A 87 16.26 0.58 -4.74
C LEU A 87 15.90 1.91 -4.08
N SER A 88 16.65 2.97 -4.39
CA SER A 88 16.38 4.33 -3.89
C SER A 88 15.11 4.90 -4.50
N LEU A 89 14.86 4.70 -5.81
CA LEU A 89 13.62 5.10 -6.48
C LEU A 89 12.41 4.41 -5.83
N PHE A 90 12.51 3.11 -5.56
CA PHE A 90 11.46 2.36 -4.91
C PHE A 90 11.15 2.89 -3.50
N THR A 91 12.18 3.13 -2.69
CA THR A 91 12.03 3.68 -1.34
C THR A 91 11.39 5.06 -1.35
N MET A 92 11.85 5.94 -2.23
CA MET A 92 11.28 7.29 -2.40
C MET A 92 9.80 7.21 -2.82
N SER A 93 9.47 6.32 -3.74
CA SER A 93 8.08 6.12 -4.19
C SER A 93 7.16 5.64 -3.06
N MET A 94 7.64 4.70 -2.23
CA MET A 94 6.87 4.21 -1.08
C MET A 94 6.68 5.28 0.00
N LEU A 95 7.71 6.07 0.30
CA LEU A 95 7.60 7.18 1.24
C LEU A 95 6.61 8.24 0.74
N GLY A 96 6.68 8.61 -0.53
CA GLY A 96 5.73 9.55 -1.14
C GLY A 96 4.28 9.04 -1.13
N LEU A 97 4.08 7.73 -1.32
CA LEU A 97 2.76 7.10 -1.23
C LEU A 97 2.16 7.25 0.17
N VAL A 98 2.95 7.01 1.20
CA VAL A 98 2.48 6.98 2.59
C VAL A 98 2.15 8.38 3.12
N VAL A 99 2.88 9.42 2.69
CA VAL A 99 2.65 10.80 3.13
C VAL A 99 1.69 11.57 2.21
N ALA A 100 1.04 10.91 1.26
CA ALA A 100 0.12 11.55 0.33
C ALA A 100 -1.04 12.22 1.07
N THR A 101 -1.41 13.43 0.65
CA THR A 101 -2.51 14.22 1.23
C THR A 101 -3.87 13.84 0.65
N ASN A 102 -3.89 13.20 -0.51
CA ASN A 102 -5.11 12.79 -1.21
C ASN A 102 -4.88 11.51 -2.02
N ILE A 103 -5.99 10.90 -2.46
CA ILE A 103 -5.94 9.61 -3.15
C ILE A 103 -5.28 9.70 -4.53
N PHE A 104 -5.36 10.84 -5.21
CA PHE A 104 -4.74 11.02 -6.52
C PHE A 104 -3.22 11.12 -6.40
N GLN A 105 -2.70 11.85 -5.39
CA GLN A 105 -1.27 11.87 -5.08
C GLN A 105 -0.78 10.47 -4.70
N MET A 106 -1.57 9.73 -3.89
CA MET A 106 -1.25 8.34 -3.56
C MET A 106 -1.15 7.48 -4.82
N TYR A 107 -2.07 7.64 -5.79
CA TYR A 107 -2.05 6.93 -7.07
C TYR A 107 -0.79 7.24 -7.89
N LEU A 108 -0.34 8.49 -7.94
CA LEU A 108 0.88 8.87 -8.64
C LEU A 108 2.10 8.09 -8.11
N PHE A 109 2.28 8.08 -6.79
CA PHE A 109 3.37 7.32 -6.17
C PHE A 109 3.15 5.81 -6.24
N TRP A 110 1.91 5.34 -6.26
CA TRP A 110 1.52 3.96 -6.49
C TRP A 110 2.03 3.44 -7.84
N GLU A 111 1.90 4.25 -8.87
CA GLU A 111 2.41 3.98 -10.19
C GLU A 111 3.95 3.91 -10.21
N LEU A 112 4.63 4.83 -9.51
CA LEU A 112 6.09 4.82 -9.38
C LEU A 112 6.60 3.58 -8.63
N VAL A 113 5.90 3.12 -7.59
CA VAL A 113 6.18 1.84 -6.92
C VAL A 113 6.08 0.68 -7.90
N GLY A 114 5.07 0.68 -8.77
CA GLY A 114 4.91 -0.34 -9.81
C GLY A 114 6.07 -0.37 -10.81
N VAL A 115 6.51 0.79 -11.30
CA VAL A 115 7.66 0.90 -12.22
C VAL A 115 8.95 0.46 -11.54
N SER A 116 9.22 0.96 -10.33
CA SER A 116 10.45 0.63 -9.61
C SER A 116 10.53 -0.86 -9.26
N SER A 117 9.40 -1.48 -8.90
CA SER A 117 9.33 -2.93 -8.67
C SER A 117 9.60 -3.75 -9.95
N TYR A 118 9.07 -3.32 -11.09
CA TYR A 118 9.36 -3.92 -12.40
C TYR A 118 10.87 -3.92 -12.69
N LEU A 119 11.55 -2.78 -12.47
CA LEU A 119 12.99 -2.64 -12.68
C LEU A 119 13.82 -3.50 -11.72
N LEU A 120 13.37 -3.64 -10.48
CA LEU A 120 14.03 -4.44 -9.45
C LEU A 120 13.84 -5.94 -9.67
N ILE A 121 12.62 -6.41 -9.99
CA ILE A 121 12.35 -7.82 -10.30
C ILE A 121 13.12 -8.24 -11.56
N GLY A 122 13.14 -7.37 -12.59
CA GLY A 122 13.84 -7.56 -13.84
C GLY A 122 15.34 -7.19 -13.80
N PHE A 123 15.95 -7.06 -12.61
CA PHE A 123 17.34 -6.65 -12.48
C PHE A 123 18.28 -7.56 -13.29
N TYR A 124 18.08 -8.88 -13.24
CA TYR A 124 18.79 -9.86 -14.05
C TYR A 124 18.18 -9.99 -15.45
N TYR A 125 18.17 -8.89 -16.19
CA TYR A 125 17.54 -8.76 -17.52
C TYR A 125 18.11 -9.69 -18.60
N THR A 126 19.19 -10.40 -18.32
CA THR A 126 19.74 -11.44 -19.19
C THR A 126 19.12 -12.82 -18.96
N LYS A 127 18.43 -13.01 -17.82
CA LYS A 127 17.75 -14.26 -17.46
C LYS A 127 16.34 -14.27 -18.00
N PRO A 128 15.93 -15.20 -18.88
CA PRO A 128 14.57 -15.26 -19.43
C PRO A 128 13.49 -15.34 -18.35
N ALA A 129 13.75 -16.08 -17.25
CA ALA A 129 12.81 -16.19 -16.13
C ALA A 129 12.56 -14.84 -15.43
N ALA A 130 13.61 -14.06 -15.18
CA ALA A 130 13.47 -12.73 -14.56
C ALA A 130 12.75 -11.74 -15.48
N ILE A 131 12.98 -11.81 -16.80
CA ILE A 131 12.24 -11.00 -17.79
C ILE A 131 10.74 -11.37 -17.77
N ALA A 132 10.43 -12.66 -17.80
CA ALA A 132 9.04 -13.13 -17.78
C ALA A 132 8.33 -12.73 -16.46
N ALA A 133 9.01 -12.90 -15.32
CA ALA A 133 8.50 -12.54 -14.01
C ALA A 133 8.21 -11.03 -13.87
N SER A 134 9.15 -10.18 -14.30
CA SER A 134 8.98 -8.72 -14.24
C SER A 134 7.84 -8.24 -15.14
N LYS A 135 7.75 -8.75 -16.37
CA LYS A 135 6.63 -8.45 -17.29
C LYS A 135 5.29 -8.89 -16.71
N LYS A 136 5.21 -10.10 -16.15
CA LYS A 136 4.00 -10.63 -15.53
C LYS A 136 3.58 -9.76 -14.34
N ALA A 137 4.49 -9.43 -13.44
CA ALA A 137 4.23 -8.56 -12.31
C ALA A 137 3.70 -7.19 -12.76
N PHE A 138 4.35 -6.59 -13.75
CA PHE A 138 3.94 -5.30 -14.29
C PHE A 138 2.55 -5.33 -14.92
N ILE A 139 2.28 -6.30 -15.82
CA ILE A 139 0.99 -6.39 -16.52
C ILE A 139 -0.16 -6.61 -15.53
N VAL A 140 -0.01 -7.57 -14.60
CA VAL A 140 -1.06 -7.88 -13.62
C VAL A 140 -1.36 -6.69 -12.72
N THR A 141 -0.33 -6.03 -12.19
CA THR A 141 -0.53 -4.86 -11.33
C THR A 141 -1.10 -3.68 -12.10
N ARG A 142 -0.68 -3.43 -13.35
CA ARG A 142 -1.23 -2.36 -14.19
C ARG A 142 -2.70 -2.56 -14.56
N PHE A 143 -3.09 -3.80 -14.83
CA PHE A 143 -4.51 -4.10 -15.04
C PHE A 143 -5.36 -3.75 -13.79
N ALA A 144 -4.86 -4.07 -12.61
CA ALA A 144 -5.51 -3.70 -11.37
C ALA A 144 -5.50 -2.17 -11.12
N ASP A 145 -4.38 -1.51 -11.44
CA ASP A 145 -4.22 -0.06 -11.29
C ASP A 145 -5.17 0.73 -12.20
N LEU A 146 -5.58 0.17 -13.35
CA LEU A 146 -6.63 0.75 -14.19
C LEU A 146 -7.97 0.81 -13.43
N GLY A 147 -8.33 -0.28 -12.72
CA GLY A 147 -9.50 -0.28 -11.85
C GLY A 147 -9.39 0.79 -10.75
N PHE A 148 -8.22 0.92 -10.15
CA PHE A 148 -7.93 1.95 -9.15
C PHE A 148 -8.17 3.37 -9.70
N LEU A 149 -7.62 3.67 -10.87
CA LEU A 149 -7.79 4.98 -11.52
C LEU A 149 -9.27 5.29 -11.80
N ILE A 150 -10.00 4.33 -12.37
CA ILE A 150 -11.43 4.49 -12.63
C ILE A 150 -12.19 4.77 -11.33
N GLY A 151 -11.86 4.03 -10.26
CA GLY A 151 -12.43 4.26 -8.92
C GLY A 151 -12.16 5.67 -8.40
N ILE A 152 -10.94 6.17 -8.54
CA ILE A 152 -10.56 7.54 -8.16
C ILE A 152 -11.37 8.59 -8.95
N LEU A 153 -11.51 8.41 -10.25
CA LEU A 153 -12.26 9.35 -11.11
C LEU A 153 -13.75 9.37 -10.75
N ILE A 154 -14.34 8.20 -10.49
CA ILE A 154 -15.74 8.11 -10.01
C ILE A 154 -15.88 8.78 -8.65
N TYR A 155 -14.95 8.53 -7.74
CA TYR A 155 -14.94 9.15 -6.40
C TYR A 155 -14.79 10.67 -6.48
N GLY A 156 -13.85 11.18 -7.28
CA GLY A 156 -13.67 12.62 -7.47
C GLY A 156 -14.89 13.30 -8.08
N TYR A 157 -15.51 12.66 -9.08
CA TYR A 157 -16.69 13.23 -9.73
C TYR A 157 -17.92 13.23 -8.82
N TYR A 158 -18.28 12.11 -8.19
CA TYR A 158 -19.48 11.98 -7.39
C TYR A 158 -19.32 12.45 -5.93
N GLY A 159 -18.11 12.36 -5.38
CA GLY A 159 -17.77 12.79 -4.03
C GLY A 159 -17.28 14.24 -3.96
N GLY A 160 -16.96 14.87 -5.08
CA GLY A 160 -16.49 16.25 -5.16
C GLY A 160 -15.13 16.52 -4.51
N THR A 161 -14.38 15.45 -4.20
CA THR A 161 -13.09 15.54 -3.48
C THR A 161 -12.18 14.36 -3.83
N PHE A 162 -10.89 14.54 -3.59
CA PHE A 162 -9.91 13.45 -3.54
C PHE A 162 -9.41 13.15 -2.12
N GLY A 163 -10.02 13.75 -1.10
CA GLY A 163 -9.66 13.56 0.32
C GLY A 163 -9.94 12.15 0.84
N PHE A 164 -9.43 11.86 2.04
CA PHE A 164 -9.54 10.53 2.66
C PHE A 164 -10.66 10.42 3.70
N THR A 165 -11.33 11.51 4.04
CA THR A 165 -12.30 11.54 5.13
C THR A 165 -13.70 11.85 4.62
N PRO A 166 -14.76 11.34 5.30
CA PRO A 166 -16.15 11.62 4.93
C PRO A 166 -16.50 13.12 4.97
N ASP A 167 -15.88 13.89 5.86
CA ASP A 167 -16.14 15.31 6.04
C ASP A 167 -15.81 16.16 4.80
N THR A 168 -14.92 15.65 3.95
CA THR A 168 -14.54 16.32 2.70
C THR A 168 -15.48 15.98 1.54
N VAL A 169 -16.40 15.01 1.71
CA VAL A 169 -17.27 14.51 0.64
C VAL A 169 -18.49 15.40 0.49
N SER A 170 -18.64 16.02 -0.68
CA SER A 170 -19.83 16.78 -1.09
C SER A 170 -20.56 16.02 -2.20
N LEU A 171 -21.51 15.16 -1.81
CA LEU A 171 -22.22 14.30 -2.75
C LEU A 171 -23.05 15.10 -3.75
N ILE A 172 -22.83 14.84 -5.02
CA ILE A 172 -23.76 15.26 -6.08
C ILE A 172 -24.92 14.25 -6.18
N SER A 173 -25.96 14.63 -6.93
CA SER A 173 -27.15 13.77 -7.11
C SER A 173 -26.76 12.37 -7.61
N GLY A 174 -27.18 11.33 -6.89
CA GLY A 174 -26.84 9.93 -7.18
C GLY A 174 -25.47 9.47 -6.67
N GLY A 175 -24.67 10.36 -6.05
CA GLY A 175 -23.33 10.05 -5.62
C GLY A 175 -23.24 8.95 -4.55
N ALA A 176 -24.18 8.90 -3.63
CA ALA A 176 -24.19 7.88 -2.57
C ALA A 176 -24.22 6.44 -3.11
N SER A 177 -24.89 6.19 -4.24
CA SER A 177 -24.96 4.87 -4.87
C SER A 177 -23.69 4.51 -5.65
N MET A 178 -22.89 5.50 -6.08
CA MET A 178 -21.67 5.29 -6.85
C MET A 178 -20.41 5.14 -5.99
N LEU A 179 -20.41 5.64 -4.75
CA LEU A 179 -19.26 5.51 -3.86
C LEU A 179 -18.88 4.04 -3.53
N PRO A 180 -19.82 3.10 -3.29
CA PRO A 180 -19.45 1.70 -3.11
C PRO A 180 -18.74 1.09 -4.31
N LEU A 181 -19.16 1.45 -5.52
CA LEU A 181 -18.50 1.03 -6.75
C LEU A 181 -17.09 1.63 -6.85
N ALA A 182 -16.96 2.93 -6.58
CA ALA A 182 -15.66 3.62 -6.60
C ALA A 182 -14.67 2.98 -5.63
N LEU A 183 -15.08 2.78 -4.37
CA LEU A 183 -14.25 2.15 -3.34
C LEU A 183 -13.93 0.69 -3.67
N GLY A 184 -14.87 -0.05 -4.26
CA GLY A 184 -14.64 -1.41 -4.76
C GLY A 184 -13.59 -1.47 -5.86
N LEU A 185 -13.64 -0.55 -6.83
CA LEU A 185 -12.65 -0.44 -7.90
C LEU A 185 -11.27 0.00 -7.37
N MET A 186 -11.23 0.89 -6.38
CA MET A 186 -9.98 1.23 -5.68
C MET A 186 -9.39 0.02 -4.97
N PHE A 187 -10.24 -0.79 -4.33
CA PHE A 187 -9.80 -2.05 -3.71
C PHE A 187 -9.22 -3.04 -4.73
N VAL A 188 -9.74 -3.10 -5.97
CA VAL A 188 -9.12 -3.94 -7.03
C VAL A 188 -7.66 -3.55 -7.25
N GLY A 189 -7.33 -2.26 -7.29
CA GLY A 189 -5.94 -1.78 -7.33
C GLY A 189 -5.13 -2.24 -6.12
N GLY A 190 -5.72 -2.09 -4.92
CA GLY A 190 -5.13 -2.62 -3.68
C GLY A 190 -4.88 -4.12 -3.73
N ALA A 191 -5.85 -4.90 -4.20
CA ALA A 191 -5.75 -6.35 -4.37
C ALA A 191 -4.64 -6.74 -5.36
N GLY A 192 -4.43 -5.97 -6.43
CA GLY A 192 -3.36 -6.20 -7.40
C GLY A 192 -1.97 -6.04 -6.79
N LYS A 193 -1.71 -4.95 -6.06
CA LYS A 193 -0.41 -4.73 -5.38
C LYS A 193 -0.19 -5.69 -4.21
N SER A 194 -1.24 -5.97 -3.45
CA SER A 194 -1.19 -6.93 -2.33
C SER A 194 -1.25 -8.38 -2.79
N ALA A 195 -1.28 -8.62 -4.10
CA ALA A 195 -1.32 -9.94 -4.70
C ALA A 195 -2.43 -10.84 -4.13
N MET A 196 -3.62 -10.29 -3.90
CA MET A 196 -4.77 -11.05 -3.42
C MET A 196 -5.38 -11.88 -4.55
N PHE A 197 -6.03 -12.97 -4.20
CA PHE A 197 -6.73 -13.78 -5.19
C PHE A 197 -7.80 -12.97 -5.92
N PRO A 198 -7.91 -13.09 -7.26
CA PRO A 198 -7.13 -13.93 -8.19
C PRO A 198 -5.85 -13.27 -8.75
N LEU A 199 -5.51 -12.05 -8.34
CA LEU A 199 -4.38 -11.27 -8.88
C LEU A 199 -3.01 -11.63 -8.22
N HIS A 200 -2.92 -12.76 -7.52
CA HIS A 200 -1.74 -13.21 -6.76
C HIS A 200 -0.61 -13.80 -7.62
N ILE A 201 -0.89 -14.14 -8.86
CA ILE A 201 -0.04 -14.97 -9.73
C ILE A 201 1.34 -14.40 -10.06
N TRP A 202 1.56 -13.13 -9.80
CA TRP A 202 2.83 -12.45 -10.07
C TRP A 202 3.84 -12.56 -8.91
N LEU A 203 3.33 -12.67 -7.66
CA LEU A 203 4.17 -12.56 -6.47
C LEU A 203 5.17 -13.71 -6.31
N PRO A 204 4.78 -15.00 -6.49
CA PRO A 204 5.75 -16.10 -6.41
C PRO A 204 6.82 -16.05 -7.49
N ASP A 205 6.49 -15.55 -8.69
CA ASP A 205 7.45 -15.42 -9.78
C ASP A 205 8.39 -14.21 -9.57
N ALA A 206 7.96 -13.18 -8.84
CA ALA A 206 8.80 -12.04 -8.48
C ALA A 206 10.03 -12.42 -7.64
N MET A 207 10.10 -13.65 -7.11
CA MET A 207 11.25 -14.22 -6.41
C MET A 207 12.49 -14.44 -7.31
N GLU A 208 12.38 -14.31 -8.63
CA GLU A 208 13.48 -14.32 -9.57
C GLU A 208 14.41 -13.09 -9.44
N GLY A 209 13.97 -12.04 -8.79
CA GLY A 209 14.77 -10.87 -8.44
C GLY A 209 15.82 -11.16 -7.36
N PRO A 210 16.78 -10.23 -7.13
CA PRO A 210 17.75 -10.34 -6.05
C PRO A 210 17.06 -10.50 -4.69
N THR A 211 17.60 -11.34 -3.81
CA THR A 211 16.99 -11.64 -2.50
C THR A 211 16.70 -10.41 -1.63
N PRO A 212 17.59 -9.38 -1.55
CA PRO A 212 17.27 -8.18 -0.78
C PRO A 212 16.08 -7.40 -1.33
N VAL A 213 15.87 -7.44 -2.66
CA VAL A 213 14.69 -6.85 -3.31
C VAL A 213 13.43 -7.59 -2.89
N SER A 214 13.48 -8.94 -2.90
CA SER A 214 12.34 -9.74 -2.45
C SER A 214 11.97 -9.41 -1.00
N ALA A 215 12.95 -9.28 -0.12
CA ALA A 215 12.72 -8.88 1.27
C ALA A 215 12.02 -7.52 1.38
N LEU A 216 12.47 -6.52 0.60
CA LEU A 216 11.88 -5.18 0.63
C LEU A 216 10.45 -5.17 0.08
N ILE A 217 10.22 -5.79 -1.09
CA ILE A 217 8.91 -5.80 -1.75
C ILE A 217 7.86 -6.54 -0.92
N HIS A 218 8.22 -7.69 -0.34
CA HIS A 218 7.25 -8.61 0.26
C HIS A 218 6.96 -8.32 1.73
N ALA A 219 7.94 -7.90 2.52
CA ALA A 219 7.74 -7.74 3.95
C ALA A 219 7.06 -6.41 4.32
N ALA A 220 7.58 -5.28 3.84
CA ALA A 220 7.30 -4.00 4.46
C ALA A 220 6.71 -2.93 3.53
N THR A 221 6.64 -3.19 2.20
CA THR A 221 6.40 -2.07 1.28
C THR A 221 5.31 -2.35 0.25
N MET A 222 5.62 -2.90 -0.93
CA MET A 222 4.69 -2.96 -2.05
C MET A 222 3.41 -3.75 -1.73
N VAL A 223 3.55 -4.93 -1.14
CA VAL A 223 2.39 -5.81 -0.89
C VAL A 223 1.51 -5.32 0.27
N VAL A 224 2.06 -4.56 1.20
CA VAL A 224 1.26 -3.93 2.28
C VAL A 224 0.60 -2.63 1.84
N ALA A 225 0.95 -2.09 0.66
CA ALA A 225 0.35 -0.86 0.14
C ALA A 225 -1.17 -0.98 -0.05
N GLY A 226 -1.69 -2.15 -0.44
CA GLY A 226 -3.14 -2.36 -0.54
C GLY A 226 -3.82 -2.41 0.83
N VAL A 227 -3.19 -2.99 1.86
CA VAL A 227 -3.69 -2.92 3.24
C VAL A 227 -3.71 -1.47 3.71
N TYR A 228 -2.64 -0.73 3.45
CA TYR A 228 -2.54 0.69 3.77
C TYR A 228 -3.61 1.52 3.04
N LEU A 229 -3.89 1.23 1.77
CA LEU A 229 -4.97 1.88 1.00
C LEU A 229 -6.32 1.69 1.68
N VAL A 230 -6.69 0.44 2.02
CA VAL A 230 -7.97 0.16 2.70
C VAL A 230 -8.00 0.83 4.08
N ALA A 231 -6.92 0.80 4.83
CA ALA A 231 -6.81 1.46 6.12
C ALA A 231 -6.91 3.00 6.00
N ARG A 232 -6.31 3.59 4.97
CA ARG A 232 -6.38 5.04 4.70
C ARG A 232 -7.78 5.49 4.31
N MET A 233 -8.47 4.68 3.50
CA MET A 233 -9.83 4.95 3.05
C MET A 233 -10.90 4.37 3.99
N PHE A 234 -10.49 3.79 5.12
CA PHE A 234 -11.36 3.09 6.06
C PHE A 234 -12.58 3.89 6.52
N PRO A 235 -12.46 5.20 6.86
CA PRO A 235 -13.63 6.01 7.22
C PRO A 235 -14.68 6.06 6.11
N LEU A 236 -14.26 6.14 4.86
CA LEU A 236 -15.17 6.16 3.71
C LEU A 236 -15.81 4.78 3.46
N PHE A 237 -15.07 3.69 3.66
CA PHE A 237 -15.63 2.34 3.57
C PHE A 237 -16.73 2.11 4.61
N ILE A 238 -16.50 2.49 5.87
CA ILE A 238 -17.50 2.35 6.94
C ILE A 238 -18.74 3.18 6.63
N THR A 239 -18.55 4.44 6.19
CA THR A 239 -19.67 5.38 6.01
C THR A 239 -20.50 5.09 4.76
N TYR A 240 -19.83 4.79 3.63
CA TYR A 240 -20.51 4.72 2.33
C TYR A 240 -20.56 3.32 1.70
N ALA A 241 -19.70 2.41 2.12
CA ALA A 241 -19.53 1.13 1.44
C ALA A 241 -19.29 -0.07 2.38
N PRO A 242 -20.12 -0.27 3.43
CA PRO A 242 -19.91 -1.37 4.38
C PRO A 242 -19.97 -2.75 3.73
N ASN A 243 -20.82 -2.95 2.73
CA ASN A 243 -20.90 -4.21 1.98
C ASN A 243 -19.63 -4.46 1.15
N THR A 244 -19.02 -3.42 0.61
CA THR A 244 -17.74 -3.52 -0.10
C THR A 244 -16.61 -3.87 0.88
N LEU A 245 -16.65 -3.34 2.09
CA LEU A 245 -15.71 -3.68 3.15
C LEU A 245 -15.84 -5.16 3.56
N HIS A 246 -17.07 -5.71 3.65
CA HIS A 246 -17.29 -7.13 3.86
C HIS A 246 -16.75 -7.98 2.69
N MET A 247 -16.86 -7.51 1.45
CA MET A 247 -16.23 -8.18 0.30
C MET A 247 -14.70 -8.22 0.45
N VAL A 248 -14.08 -7.16 0.96
CA VAL A 248 -12.63 -7.14 1.29
C VAL A 248 -12.29 -8.25 2.27
N ALA A 249 -13.11 -8.46 3.32
CA ALA A 249 -12.91 -9.55 4.28
C ALA A 249 -12.98 -10.93 3.60
N TRP A 250 -13.97 -11.17 2.74
CA TRP A 250 -14.11 -12.45 2.04
C TRP A 250 -12.93 -12.74 1.11
N VAL A 251 -12.50 -11.76 0.31
CA VAL A 251 -11.31 -11.88 -0.54
C VAL A 251 -10.08 -12.14 0.31
N GLY A 252 -9.95 -11.45 1.45
CA GLY A 252 -8.87 -11.66 2.42
C GLY A 252 -8.84 -13.08 2.98
N ALA A 253 -9.98 -13.58 3.47
CA ALA A 253 -10.11 -14.91 4.05
C ALA A 253 -9.78 -16.01 3.03
N PHE A 254 -10.32 -15.90 1.82
CA PHE A 254 -10.02 -16.84 0.75
C PHE A 254 -8.53 -16.83 0.39
N THR A 255 -7.95 -15.63 0.25
CA THR A 255 -6.52 -15.49 -0.05
C THR A 255 -5.65 -16.10 1.05
N ALA A 256 -5.98 -15.84 2.32
CA ALA A 256 -5.25 -16.39 3.45
C ALA A 256 -5.24 -17.93 3.45
N PHE A 257 -6.40 -18.54 3.28
CA PHE A 257 -6.55 -19.99 3.24
C PHE A 257 -5.85 -20.62 2.02
N TYR A 258 -6.12 -20.07 0.83
CA TYR A 258 -5.52 -20.54 -0.42
C TYR A 258 -3.99 -20.47 -0.38
N ALA A 259 -3.46 -19.32 0.01
CA ALA A 259 -2.02 -19.11 0.04
C ALA A 259 -1.31 -20.01 1.05
N ALA A 260 -1.89 -20.21 2.25
CA ALA A 260 -1.35 -21.12 3.25
C ALA A 260 -1.32 -22.57 2.74
N SER A 261 -2.40 -23.00 2.07
CA SER A 261 -2.49 -24.36 1.50
C SER A 261 -1.44 -24.58 0.41
N VAL A 262 -1.22 -23.58 -0.47
CA VAL A 262 -0.21 -23.66 -1.54
C VAL A 262 1.20 -23.61 -0.97
N ALA A 263 1.44 -22.83 0.11
CA ALA A 263 2.74 -22.77 0.77
C ALA A 263 3.26 -24.14 1.22
N CYS A 264 2.35 -25.00 1.70
CA CYS A 264 2.69 -26.34 2.20
C CYS A 264 3.28 -27.28 1.13
N VAL A 265 3.04 -27.01 -0.15
CA VAL A 265 3.47 -27.88 -1.27
C VAL A 265 4.60 -27.26 -2.11
N GLN A 266 5.11 -26.09 -1.72
CA GLN A 266 6.23 -25.45 -2.41
C GLN A 266 7.56 -26.12 -2.03
N SER A 267 8.43 -26.33 -3.04
CA SER A 267 9.78 -26.86 -2.86
C SER A 267 10.87 -25.78 -2.71
N ASP A 268 10.57 -24.55 -3.14
CA ASP A 268 11.48 -23.39 -3.06
C ASP A 268 11.13 -22.54 -1.85
N ILE A 269 12.11 -22.35 -0.94
CA ILE A 269 11.92 -21.57 0.30
C ILE A 269 11.48 -20.13 0.03
N LYS A 270 11.95 -19.49 -1.03
CA LYS A 270 11.50 -18.15 -1.40
C LYS A 270 10.01 -18.12 -1.77
N ARG A 271 9.56 -19.16 -2.50
CA ARG A 271 8.13 -19.30 -2.85
C ARG A 271 7.27 -19.62 -1.63
N VAL A 272 7.77 -20.43 -0.69
CA VAL A 272 7.10 -20.66 0.60
C VAL A 272 6.88 -19.34 1.32
N LEU A 273 7.91 -18.50 1.43
CA LEU A 273 7.82 -17.20 2.09
C LEU A 273 6.89 -16.23 1.33
N ALA A 274 6.85 -16.28 0.00
CA ALA A 274 5.92 -15.49 -0.80
C ALA A 274 4.46 -15.85 -0.48
N PHE A 275 4.12 -17.13 -0.48
CA PHE A 275 2.77 -17.57 -0.15
C PHE A 275 2.43 -17.35 1.33
N SER A 276 3.41 -17.45 2.23
CA SER A 276 3.24 -17.05 3.62
C SER A 276 2.86 -15.57 3.74
N THR A 277 3.56 -14.69 3.03
CA THR A 277 3.22 -13.26 2.99
C THR A 277 1.80 -13.01 2.49
N LEU A 278 1.38 -13.68 1.40
CA LEU A 278 0.00 -13.59 0.90
C LEU A 278 -1.04 -13.98 1.97
N SER A 279 -0.75 -15.05 2.71
CA SER A 279 -1.62 -15.48 3.79
C SER A 279 -1.72 -14.43 4.91
N GLN A 280 -0.61 -13.83 5.33
CA GLN A 280 -0.58 -12.79 6.36
C GLN A 280 -1.31 -11.51 5.92
N ILE A 281 -1.14 -11.09 4.68
CA ILE A 281 -1.89 -9.97 4.10
C ILE A 281 -3.39 -10.28 4.10
N GLY A 282 -3.77 -11.51 3.77
CA GLY A 282 -5.16 -11.97 3.86
C GLY A 282 -5.74 -11.77 5.26
N PHE A 283 -5.01 -12.12 6.32
CA PHE A 283 -5.45 -11.87 7.70
C PHE A 283 -5.62 -10.38 8.02
N MET A 284 -4.69 -9.53 7.55
CA MET A 284 -4.80 -8.07 7.74
C MET A 284 -6.07 -7.52 7.08
N MET A 285 -6.39 -7.99 5.85
CA MET A 285 -7.59 -7.59 5.12
C MET A 285 -8.87 -8.10 5.78
N VAL A 286 -8.88 -9.32 6.33
CA VAL A 286 -10.01 -9.82 7.11
C VAL A 286 -10.25 -8.93 8.33
N ALA A 287 -9.20 -8.59 9.07
CA ALA A 287 -9.31 -7.76 10.26
C ALA A 287 -9.92 -6.37 9.95
N LEU A 288 -9.52 -5.75 8.84
CA LEU A 288 -10.15 -4.49 8.37
C LEU A 288 -11.59 -4.72 7.92
N GLY A 289 -11.82 -5.78 7.14
CA GLY A 289 -13.09 -6.02 6.45
C GLY A 289 -14.25 -6.45 7.34
N VAL A 290 -13.97 -6.94 8.55
CA VAL A 290 -15.01 -7.31 9.54
C VAL A 290 -15.43 -6.17 10.45
N CYS A 291 -14.77 -5.02 10.35
CA CYS A 291 -15.13 -3.85 11.15
C CYS A 291 -16.48 -3.29 10.73
N THR A 292 -17.24 -2.81 11.73
CA THR A 292 -18.57 -2.19 11.55
C THR A 292 -18.59 -0.73 12.01
N SER A 293 -17.54 -0.27 12.69
CA SER A 293 -17.43 1.08 13.24
C SER A 293 -15.97 1.56 13.21
N MET A 294 -15.79 2.87 13.33
CA MET A 294 -14.49 3.50 13.58
C MET A 294 -14.05 3.35 15.05
N ASN A 295 -15.02 3.21 15.96
CA ASN A 295 -14.74 3.10 17.39
C ASN A 295 -14.24 1.70 17.73
N PRO A 296 -13.03 1.53 18.30
CA PRO A 296 -12.48 0.23 18.69
C PRO A 296 -13.39 -0.54 19.65
N HIS A 297 -14.13 0.14 20.51
CA HIS A 297 -15.02 -0.49 21.50
C HIS A 297 -16.38 -0.91 20.92
N GLU A 298 -16.73 -0.45 19.71
CA GLU A 298 -18.02 -0.67 19.07
C GLU A 298 -17.90 -1.38 17.72
N GLY A 299 -16.84 -2.18 17.51
CA GLY A 299 -16.64 -2.96 16.29
C GLY A 299 -15.47 -2.48 15.39
N GLY A 300 -14.65 -1.52 15.83
CA GLY A 300 -13.47 -1.03 15.10
C GLY A 300 -12.15 -1.67 15.51
N LEU A 301 -12.14 -2.64 16.43
CA LEU A 301 -10.90 -3.25 16.95
C LEU A 301 -10.04 -3.89 15.84
N GLY A 302 -10.67 -4.41 14.79
CA GLY A 302 -9.99 -5.02 13.65
C GLY A 302 -9.05 -4.05 12.91
N TYR A 303 -9.34 -2.75 12.90
CA TYR A 303 -8.45 -1.75 12.33
C TYR A 303 -7.10 -1.71 13.07
N MET A 304 -7.13 -1.63 14.39
CA MET A 304 -5.91 -1.63 15.20
C MET A 304 -5.17 -2.97 15.07
N ALA A 305 -5.89 -4.09 15.08
CA ALA A 305 -5.30 -5.41 14.91
C ALA A 305 -4.58 -5.55 13.57
N SER A 306 -5.20 -5.08 12.47
CA SER A 306 -4.60 -5.08 11.15
C SER A 306 -3.33 -4.22 11.08
N MET A 307 -3.36 -3.00 11.60
CA MET A 307 -2.20 -2.11 11.58
C MET A 307 -1.07 -2.61 12.48
N PHE A 308 -1.39 -3.16 13.64
CA PHE A 308 -0.40 -3.80 14.53
C PHE A 308 0.23 -5.02 13.86
N HIS A 309 -0.59 -5.87 13.22
CA HIS A 309 -0.08 -7.03 12.50
C HIS A 309 0.80 -6.63 11.30
N LEU A 310 0.42 -5.56 10.58
CA LEU A 310 1.25 -5.00 9.51
C LEU A 310 2.63 -4.59 10.04
N PHE A 311 2.67 -3.88 11.18
CA PHE A 311 3.92 -3.47 11.81
C PHE A 311 4.80 -4.67 12.20
N THR A 312 4.22 -5.66 12.87
CA THR A 312 4.97 -6.85 13.33
C THR A 312 5.40 -7.77 12.19
N HIS A 313 4.62 -7.84 11.10
CA HIS A 313 4.97 -8.62 9.91
C HIS A 313 6.10 -7.98 9.11
N ALA A 314 6.18 -6.65 9.13
CA ALA A 314 7.19 -5.90 8.40
C ALA A 314 8.57 -5.90 9.08
N MET A 315 8.63 -6.04 10.42
CA MET A 315 9.85 -6.04 11.24
C MET A 315 10.37 -7.46 11.49
#